data_b37e276460778d3af82a082994a772f2
#
_entry.id   b37e276460778d3af82a082994a772f2
#
_cell.length_a   1.000
_cell.length_b   1.000
_cell.length_c   1.000
_cell.angle_alpha   90.00
_cell.angle_beta   90.00
_cell.angle_gamma   90.00
#
_symmetry.space_group_name_H-M   'P 1'
#
loop_
_entity.id
_entity.type
_entity.pdbx_description
1 polymer ?
#
loop_
_entity_poly.entity_id
_entity_poly.type
_entity_poly.pdbx_seq_one_letter_code
_entity_poly.pdbx_strand_id
1 'polypeptide(L)'
;MVSSREVKDKACEIGFQLVGVVTLEGLKRLPKGNVEGVHTLVAAEEELPTVKSAIVLGYHIWDPIFNVHTLDPRWKGIGLHESSEKFEFHQLYSEVVGKKTWQLAGWLREKGFDAVPAGGLPLKPAAALAGLGMQGKNTAVITREFGPKIRLGAVLTSAELEPDVPFSGDLCGECKRCINACPTRALNPHKITIKRCMVYALESPESKDVDGEIRELTEKLIIRPTPGSFIECTRCLDACPVGRKPAQT
;
A
#
# COMPACT_ATOMS: atom_id res chain seq x y z
N MET A 1 25.06 13.47 -11.99
CA MET A 1 24.39 12.15 -11.87
C MET A 1 24.05 11.94 -10.39
N VAL A 2 22.90 11.35 -10.11
CA VAL A 2 22.54 10.93 -8.74
C VAL A 2 22.71 9.41 -8.64
N SER A 3 23.22 8.92 -7.54
CA SER A 3 23.39 7.46 -7.30
C SER A 3 22.18 6.88 -6.57
N SER A 4 21.97 5.54 -6.70
CA SER A 4 20.94 4.82 -5.94
C SER A 4 21.16 4.97 -4.43
N ARG A 5 22.40 5.05 -3.98
CA ARG A 5 22.74 5.27 -2.56
C ARG A 5 22.26 6.63 -2.07
N GLU A 6 22.56 7.72 -2.79
CA GLU A 6 22.11 9.07 -2.41
C GLU A 6 20.57 9.16 -2.34
N VAL A 7 19.90 8.50 -3.29
CA VAL A 7 18.43 8.45 -3.31
C VAL A 7 17.89 7.71 -2.09
N LYS A 8 18.50 6.58 -1.73
CA LYS A 8 18.09 5.80 -0.55
C LYS A 8 18.36 6.56 0.74
N ASP A 9 19.52 7.17 0.87
CA ASP A 9 19.88 7.97 2.04
C ASP A 9 18.88 9.14 2.20
N LYS A 10 18.54 9.82 1.10
CA LYS A 10 17.53 10.90 1.12
C LYS A 10 16.13 10.41 1.48
N ALA A 11 15.71 9.27 0.96
CA ALA A 11 14.41 8.69 1.32
C ALA A 11 14.36 8.31 2.81
N CYS A 12 15.44 7.77 3.36
CA CYS A 12 15.57 7.48 4.79
C CYS A 12 15.53 8.78 5.64
N GLU A 13 16.22 9.84 5.20
CA GLU A 13 16.19 11.17 5.84
C GLU A 13 14.75 11.75 5.87
N ILE A 14 13.99 11.57 4.78
CA ILE A 14 12.56 11.94 4.71
C ILE A 14 11.70 11.10 5.67
N GLY A 15 12.20 9.92 6.09
CA GLY A 15 11.61 9.06 7.09
C GLY A 15 10.94 7.80 6.55
N PHE A 16 11.34 7.31 5.37
CA PHE A 16 11.01 5.96 4.94
C PHE A 16 11.98 4.95 5.57
N GLN A 17 11.47 3.80 5.99
CA GLN A 17 12.27 2.74 6.61
C GLN A 17 12.78 1.72 5.61
N LEU A 18 12.11 1.58 4.47
CA LEU A 18 12.47 0.66 3.40
C LEU A 18 12.49 1.41 2.09
N VAL A 19 13.55 1.21 1.32
CA VAL A 19 13.75 1.84 0.02
C VAL A 19 14.41 0.85 -0.93
N GLY A 20 13.83 0.70 -2.12
CA GLY A 20 14.42 -0.13 -3.16
C GLY A 20 14.16 0.46 -4.54
N VAL A 21 14.96 0.08 -5.50
CA VAL A 21 14.95 0.60 -6.87
C VAL A 21 14.57 -0.50 -7.85
N VAL A 22 13.71 -0.13 -8.80
CA VAL A 22 13.32 -0.97 -9.95
C VAL A 22 13.60 -0.20 -11.23
N THR A 23 14.23 -0.84 -12.21
CA THR A 23 14.43 -0.23 -13.54
C THR A 23 13.15 -0.24 -14.37
N LEU A 24 13.10 0.57 -15.41
CA LEU A 24 11.99 0.57 -16.38
C LEU A 24 11.73 -0.84 -16.94
N GLU A 25 12.78 -1.61 -17.23
CA GLU A 25 12.64 -2.99 -17.73
C GLU A 25 11.93 -3.90 -16.69
N GLY A 26 12.21 -3.73 -15.41
CA GLY A 26 11.48 -4.40 -14.33
C GLY A 26 10.02 -3.94 -14.25
N LEU A 27 9.77 -2.63 -14.41
CA LEU A 27 8.42 -2.06 -14.36
C LEU A 27 7.53 -2.58 -15.50
N LYS A 28 8.08 -2.81 -16.69
CA LYS A 28 7.34 -3.36 -17.85
C LYS A 28 6.76 -4.75 -17.60
N ARG A 29 7.31 -5.50 -16.64
CA ARG A 29 6.84 -6.84 -16.25
C ARG A 29 5.68 -6.80 -15.26
N LEU A 30 5.34 -5.62 -14.72
CA LEU A 30 4.28 -5.47 -13.75
C LEU A 30 2.89 -5.59 -14.40
N PRO A 31 1.88 -6.09 -13.66
CA PRO A 31 0.52 -6.18 -14.17
C PRO A 31 -0.06 -4.80 -14.45
N LYS A 32 -0.91 -4.71 -15.49
CA LYS A 32 -1.63 -3.52 -15.92
C LYS A 32 -3.12 -3.82 -16.04
N GLY A 33 -3.94 -2.77 -16.09
CA GLY A 33 -5.38 -2.85 -16.29
C GLY A 33 -6.19 -2.69 -15.01
N ASN A 34 -7.49 -2.87 -15.11
CA ASN A 34 -8.41 -2.66 -13.99
C ASN A 34 -8.28 -3.77 -12.94
N VAL A 35 -8.20 -3.36 -11.68
CA VAL A 35 -8.28 -4.24 -10.53
C VAL A 35 -9.60 -3.96 -9.83
N GLU A 36 -10.45 -4.99 -9.70
CA GLU A 36 -11.76 -4.88 -9.08
C GLU A 36 -11.67 -4.24 -7.69
N GLY A 37 -12.44 -3.17 -7.48
CA GLY A 37 -12.53 -2.47 -6.20
C GLY A 37 -11.30 -1.63 -5.81
N VAL A 38 -10.42 -1.32 -6.76
CA VAL A 38 -9.21 -0.52 -6.46
C VAL A 38 -9.12 0.68 -7.43
N HIS A 39 -8.29 0.59 -8.42
CA HIS A 39 -8.08 1.63 -9.43
C HIS A 39 -7.46 1.00 -10.68
N THR A 40 -7.37 1.78 -11.75
CA THR A 40 -6.70 1.34 -12.96
C THR A 40 -5.18 1.36 -12.76
N LEU A 41 -4.55 0.20 -12.97
CA LEU A 41 -3.10 0.10 -13.03
C LEU A 41 -2.62 0.51 -14.42
N VAL A 42 -1.70 1.46 -14.48
CA VAL A 42 -1.16 1.99 -15.73
C VAL A 42 0.33 1.67 -15.87
N ALA A 43 0.84 1.79 -17.10
CA ALA A 43 2.27 1.69 -17.32
C ALA A 43 2.99 2.90 -16.71
N ALA A 44 4.20 2.70 -16.21
CA ALA A 44 4.98 3.79 -15.64
C ALA A 44 5.25 4.91 -16.65
N GLU A 45 5.38 4.57 -17.93
CA GLU A 45 5.59 5.52 -19.03
C GLU A 45 4.35 6.39 -19.33
N GLU A 46 3.15 5.95 -18.92
CA GLU A 46 1.93 6.75 -19.03
C GLU A 46 1.89 7.85 -17.96
N GLU A 47 2.46 7.61 -16.77
CA GLU A 47 2.56 8.60 -15.71
C GLU A 47 3.77 9.51 -15.87
N LEU A 48 4.91 8.99 -16.36
CA LEU A 48 6.13 9.73 -16.59
C LEU A 48 6.81 9.23 -17.89
N PRO A 49 6.60 9.88 -19.04
CA PRO A 49 7.16 9.42 -20.32
C PRO A 49 8.69 9.27 -20.35
N THR A 50 9.38 10.05 -19.52
CA THR A 50 10.85 10.02 -19.40
C THR A 50 11.36 9.01 -18.36
N VAL A 51 10.49 8.18 -17.77
CA VAL A 51 10.85 7.27 -16.67
C VAL A 51 11.94 6.29 -17.08
N LYS A 52 12.91 6.14 -16.20
CA LYS A 52 13.97 5.11 -16.27
C LYS A 52 13.99 4.19 -15.06
N SER A 53 13.58 4.72 -13.91
CA SER A 53 13.56 3.97 -12.65
C SER A 53 12.35 4.33 -11.80
N ALA A 54 11.94 3.39 -10.93
CA ALA A 54 11.04 3.65 -9.82
C ALA A 54 11.77 3.42 -8.50
N ILE A 55 11.57 4.33 -7.56
CA ILE A 55 12.01 4.22 -6.18
C ILE A 55 10.80 3.76 -5.38
N VAL A 56 10.81 2.50 -4.94
CA VAL A 56 9.74 1.91 -4.14
C VAL A 56 10.06 2.11 -2.67
N LEU A 57 9.08 2.59 -1.93
CA LEU A 57 9.21 3.13 -0.59
C LEU A 57 8.29 2.38 0.36
N GLY A 58 8.81 2.01 1.54
CA GLY A 58 8.03 1.41 2.61
C GLY A 58 8.06 2.28 3.86
N TYR A 59 6.86 2.65 4.34
CA TYR A 59 6.68 3.39 5.57
C TYR A 59 6.11 2.47 6.65
N HIS A 60 6.79 2.34 7.79
CA HIS A 60 6.35 1.49 8.89
C HIS A 60 5.19 2.13 9.65
N ILE A 61 4.10 1.38 9.79
CA ILE A 61 2.95 1.77 10.61
C ILE A 61 3.18 1.23 12.03
N TRP A 62 3.73 2.08 12.87
CA TRP A 62 4.12 1.75 14.23
C TRP A 62 3.00 2.05 15.27
N ASP A 63 2.00 2.85 14.89
CA ASP A 63 0.87 3.21 15.74
C ASP A 63 -0.47 2.98 15.00
N PRO A 64 -1.50 2.42 15.66
CA PRO A 64 -2.83 2.24 15.07
C PRO A 64 -3.47 3.52 14.54
N ILE A 65 -3.09 4.71 15.03
CA ILE A 65 -3.60 6.00 14.54
C ILE A 65 -3.43 6.18 13.03
N PHE A 66 -2.35 5.63 12.46
CA PHE A 66 -2.12 5.70 11.02
C PHE A 66 -3.20 5.00 10.18
N ASN A 67 -3.96 4.09 10.79
CA ASN A 67 -5.06 3.39 10.15
C ASN A 67 -6.42 4.09 10.33
N VAL A 68 -6.43 5.34 10.77
CA VAL A 68 -7.64 6.16 10.85
C VAL A 68 -8.04 6.61 9.46
N HIS A 69 -9.32 6.41 9.16
CA HIS A 69 -9.99 6.90 7.95
C HIS A 69 -11.06 7.89 8.34
N THR A 70 -11.22 8.95 7.56
CA THR A 70 -12.36 9.86 7.64
C THR A 70 -13.09 9.86 6.31
N LEU A 71 -14.42 9.85 6.39
CA LEU A 71 -15.30 9.84 5.22
C LEU A 71 -16.23 11.05 5.27
N ASP A 72 -16.40 11.72 4.14
CA ASP A 72 -17.54 12.64 3.94
C ASP A 72 -18.83 11.85 4.17
N PRO A 73 -19.83 12.40 4.91
CA PRO A 73 -21.11 11.71 5.12
C PRO A 73 -21.83 11.33 3.82
N ARG A 74 -21.50 11.96 2.70
CA ARG A 74 -22.05 11.69 1.37
C ARG A 74 -21.29 10.62 0.60
N TRP A 75 -20.20 10.10 1.16
CA TRP A 75 -19.39 9.07 0.52
C TRP A 75 -20.20 7.79 0.32
N LYS A 76 -20.28 7.32 -0.93
CA LYS A 76 -21.04 6.12 -1.33
C LYS A 76 -20.17 4.89 -1.52
N GLY A 77 -18.89 5.11 -1.85
CA GLY A 77 -17.92 4.06 -2.17
C GLY A 77 -17.16 4.34 -3.45
N ILE A 78 -16.08 3.62 -3.65
CA ILE A 78 -15.21 3.79 -4.82
C ILE A 78 -16.01 3.52 -6.11
N GLY A 79 -15.95 4.46 -7.06
CA GLY A 79 -16.63 4.35 -8.36
C GLY A 79 -18.17 4.49 -8.33
N LEU A 80 -18.78 4.83 -7.17
CA LEU A 80 -20.21 5.01 -7.01
C LEU A 80 -20.64 6.49 -7.03
N HIS A 81 -19.74 7.39 -7.33
CA HIS A 81 -19.99 8.83 -7.41
C HIS A 81 -20.05 9.31 -8.85
N GLU A 82 -20.79 10.39 -9.07
CA GLU A 82 -20.74 11.10 -10.34
C GLU A 82 -19.38 11.82 -10.47
N SER A 83 -18.86 11.92 -11.70
CA SER A 83 -17.50 12.42 -11.97
C SER A 83 -17.26 13.88 -11.55
N SER A 84 -18.33 14.66 -11.35
CA SER A 84 -18.27 16.06 -10.91
C SER A 84 -18.31 16.24 -9.38
N GLU A 85 -18.62 15.18 -8.63
CA GLU A 85 -18.72 15.25 -7.18
C GLU A 85 -17.33 15.23 -6.52
N LYS A 86 -17.13 16.13 -5.57
CA LYS A 86 -15.91 16.16 -4.74
C LYS A 86 -16.26 15.71 -3.33
N PHE A 87 -15.55 14.70 -2.86
CA PHE A 87 -15.71 14.14 -1.52
C PHE A 87 -14.39 14.14 -0.78
N GLU A 88 -14.48 14.26 0.53
CA GLU A 88 -13.35 14.07 1.43
C GLU A 88 -13.29 12.62 1.89
N PHE A 89 -12.30 11.90 1.38
CA PHE A 89 -11.93 10.56 1.83
C PHE A 89 -10.46 10.58 2.18
N HIS A 90 -10.15 10.51 3.47
CA HIS A 90 -8.79 10.61 3.95
C HIS A 90 -8.39 9.33 4.70
N GLN A 91 -7.27 8.80 4.33
CA GLN A 91 -6.55 7.75 5.04
C GLN A 91 -5.27 8.36 5.59
N LEU A 92 -5.12 8.46 6.90
CA LEU A 92 -3.99 9.17 7.50
C LEU A 92 -2.63 8.66 6.99
N TYR A 93 -2.46 7.36 6.83
CA TYR A 93 -1.22 6.81 6.28
C TYR A 93 -0.98 7.24 4.82
N SER A 94 -2.02 7.36 4.01
CA SER A 94 -1.90 7.81 2.62
C SER A 94 -1.46 9.27 2.55
N GLU A 95 -1.97 10.12 3.43
CA GLU A 95 -1.54 11.52 3.54
C GLU A 95 -0.05 11.63 3.92
N VAL A 96 0.37 10.84 4.92
CA VAL A 96 1.77 10.84 5.38
C VAL A 96 2.70 10.31 4.29
N VAL A 97 2.39 9.17 3.69
CA VAL A 97 3.20 8.57 2.63
C VAL A 97 3.21 9.47 1.38
N GLY A 98 2.04 10.01 0.99
CA GLY A 98 1.92 10.92 -0.15
C GLY A 98 2.79 12.16 0.00
N LYS A 99 2.73 12.86 1.14
CA LYS A 99 3.59 14.03 1.40
C LYS A 99 5.08 13.69 1.31
N LYS A 100 5.49 12.56 1.86
CA LYS A 100 6.89 12.10 1.84
C LYS A 100 7.35 11.72 0.42
N THR A 101 6.50 11.08 -0.39
CA THR A 101 6.84 10.80 -1.79
C THR A 101 6.99 12.09 -2.61
N TRP A 102 6.16 13.09 -2.37
CA TRP A 102 6.31 14.42 -2.99
C TRP A 102 7.60 15.11 -2.59
N GLN A 103 8.05 14.99 -1.34
CA GLN A 103 9.35 15.55 -0.90
C GLN A 103 10.52 14.90 -1.65
N LEU A 104 10.50 13.56 -1.81
CA LEU A 104 11.55 12.86 -2.56
C LEU A 104 11.52 13.25 -4.06
N ALA A 105 10.32 13.31 -4.66
CA ALA A 105 10.17 13.75 -6.04
C ALA A 105 10.66 15.20 -6.23
N GLY A 106 10.37 16.09 -5.29
CA GLY A 106 10.85 17.48 -5.29
C GLY A 106 12.39 17.55 -5.27
N TRP A 107 13.01 16.80 -4.36
CA TRP A 107 14.46 16.74 -4.27
C TRP A 107 15.12 16.21 -5.56
N LEU A 108 14.53 15.21 -6.23
CA LEU A 108 15.03 14.74 -7.52
C LEU A 108 14.92 15.80 -8.62
N ARG A 109 13.83 16.58 -8.63
CA ARG A 109 13.66 17.69 -9.58
C ARG A 109 14.68 18.80 -9.33
N GLU A 110 14.98 19.13 -8.11
CA GLU A 110 16.05 20.09 -7.75
C GLU A 110 17.42 19.63 -8.26
N LYS A 111 17.63 18.32 -8.39
CA LYS A 111 18.83 17.73 -9.00
C LYS A 111 18.78 17.63 -10.53
N GLY A 112 17.71 18.13 -11.18
CA GLY A 112 17.56 18.19 -12.64
C GLY A 112 16.97 16.93 -13.26
N PHE A 113 16.29 16.06 -12.49
CA PHE A 113 15.59 14.89 -13.01
C PHE A 113 14.07 15.10 -13.01
N ASP A 114 13.39 14.57 -14.00
CA ASP A 114 11.94 14.44 -13.91
C ASP A 114 11.61 13.43 -12.82
N ALA A 115 10.62 13.75 -11.99
CA ALA A 115 10.16 12.84 -10.95
C ALA A 115 8.72 13.15 -10.52
N VAL A 116 7.92 12.11 -10.33
CA VAL A 116 6.53 12.20 -9.84
C VAL A 116 6.23 11.05 -8.88
N PRO A 117 5.40 11.26 -7.84
CA PRO A 117 4.82 10.13 -7.12
C PRO A 117 4.01 9.25 -8.06
N ALA A 118 4.17 7.94 -7.96
CA ALA A 118 3.42 7.00 -8.78
C ALA A 118 1.97 6.87 -8.27
N GLY A 119 0.99 7.04 -9.16
CA GLY A 119 -0.44 6.93 -8.88
C GLY A 119 -1.05 5.59 -9.30
N GLY A 120 -0.62 5.03 -10.43
CA GLY A 120 -1.15 3.80 -11.00
C GLY A 120 -0.21 2.60 -10.96
N LEU A 121 0.98 2.73 -10.34
CA LEU A 121 1.93 1.63 -10.26
C LEU A 121 1.43 0.52 -9.31
N PRO A 122 1.48 -0.78 -9.70
CA PRO A 122 1.14 -1.88 -8.80
C PRO A 122 2.20 -2.06 -7.71
N LEU A 123 2.04 -1.34 -6.59
CA LEU A 123 3.06 -1.22 -5.55
C LEU A 123 3.50 -2.54 -4.90
N LYS A 124 2.57 -3.52 -4.76
CA LYS A 124 2.90 -4.80 -4.10
C LYS A 124 3.93 -5.63 -4.91
N PRO A 125 3.70 -5.93 -6.20
CA PRO A 125 4.72 -6.61 -6.99
C PRO A 125 5.95 -5.72 -7.24
N ALA A 126 5.81 -4.39 -7.33
CA ALA A 126 6.96 -3.49 -7.40
C ALA A 126 7.86 -3.59 -6.16
N ALA A 127 7.26 -3.70 -4.96
CA ALA A 127 8.01 -3.90 -3.71
C ALA A 127 8.81 -5.21 -3.70
N ALA A 128 8.26 -6.28 -4.29
CA ALA A 128 8.97 -7.54 -4.44
C ALA A 128 10.17 -7.43 -5.40
N LEU A 129 9.98 -6.75 -6.54
CA LEU A 129 11.06 -6.47 -7.49
C LEU A 129 12.14 -5.55 -6.89
N ALA A 130 11.75 -4.62 -6.04
CA ALA A 130 12.64 -3.72 -5.31
C ALA A 130 13.33 -4.36 -4.10
N GLY A 131 13.14 -5.65 -3.86
CA GLY A 131 13.77 -6.38 -2.75
C GLY A 131 13.17 -6.12 -1.37
N LEU A 132 12.07 -5.36 -1.24
CA LEU A 132 11.53 -4.98 0.06
C LEU A 132 10.82 -6.11 0.79
N GLY A 133 10.22 -7.06 0.07
CA GLY A 133 9.47 -8.14 0.67
C GLY A 133 8.69 -8.97 -0.34
N MET A 134 7.82 -9.85 0.12
CA MET A 134 6.97 -10.71 -0.70
C MET A 134 5.48 -10.44 -0.45
N GLN A 135 4.62 -10.77 -1.39
CA GLN A 135 3.18 -10.80 -1.13
C GLN A 135 2.83 -12.00 -0.25
N GLY A 136 2.36 -11.73 0.95
CA GLY A 136 1.97 -12.75 1.92
C GLY A 136 0.61 -13.39 1.65
N LYS A 137 0.26 -14.40 2.46
CA LYS A 137 -1.05 -15.08 2.40
C LYS A 137 -2.23 -14.17 2.73
N ASN A 138 -2.00 -13.05 3.42
CA ASN A 138 -2.98 -11.98 3.69
C ASN A 138 -3.04 -10.92 2.58
N THR A 139 -2.37 -11.13 1.46
CA THR A 139 -2.25 -10.22 0.32
C THR A 139 -1.52 -8.89 0.59
N ALA A 140 -1.06 -8.64 1.81
CA ALA A 140 -0.15 -7.53 2.11
C ALA A 140 1.29 -7.89 1.72
N VAL A 141 2.14 -6.89 1.54
CA VAL A 141 3.58 -7.12 1.43
C VAL A 141 4.14 -7.42 2.82
N ILE A 142 4.85 -8.53 2.93
CA ILE A 142 5.54 -8.97 4.15
C ILE A 142 7.01 -8.68 4.00
N THR A 143 7.55 -7.85 4.87
CA THR A 143 8.98 -7.55 4.96
C THR A 143 9.61 -8.33 6.11
N ARG A 144 10.91 -8.58 6.06
CA ARG A 144 11.61 -9.31 7.14
C ARG A 144 11.58 -8.53 8.46
N GLU A 145 11.73 -7.22 8.38
CA GLU A 145 11.91 -6.34 9.53
C GLU A 145 10.59 -5.90 10.17
N PHE A 146 9.60 -5.54 9.36
CA PHE A 146 8.32 -4.96 9.84
C PHE A 146 7.11 -5.85 9.59
N GLY A 147 7.31 -7.05 9.01
CA GLY A 147 6.21 -7.91 8.60
C GLY A 147 5.26 -7.17 7.64
N PRO A 148 3.93 -7.30 7.83
CA PRO A 148 2.94 -6.61 6.99
C PRO A 148 2.63 -5.17 7.45
N LYS A 149 3.28 -4.66 8.49
CA LYS A 149 2.99 -3.34 9.08
C LYS A 149 3.71 -2.21 8.33
N ILE A 150 3.60 -2.21 7.02
CA ILE A 150 4.12 -1.17 6.14
C ILE A 150 3.04 -0.65 5.20
N ARG A 151 3.18 0.59 4.82
CA ARG A 151 2.46 1.20 3.69
C ARG A 151 3.46 1.56 2.61
N LEU A 152 3.04 1.34 1.37
CA LEU A 152 3.91 1.50 0.22
C LEU A 152 3.64 2.83 -0.47
N GLY A 153 4.69 3.40 -1.03
CA GLY A 153 4.65 4.48 -2.00
C GLY A 153 5.72 4.25 -3.07
N ALA A 154 5.68 5.02 -4.12
CA ALA A 154 6.76 5.02 -5.10
C ALA A 154 6.93 6.40 -5.75
N VAL A 155 8.13 6.65 -6.25
CA VAL A 155 8.47 7.81 -7.08
C VAL A 155 9.03 7.29 -8.40
N LEU A 156 8.42 7.69 -9.51
CA LEU A 156 8.96 7.48 -10.85
C LEU A 156 9.96 8.59 -11.15
N THR A 157 11.06 8.27 -11.84
CA THR A 157 12.08 9.27 -12.18
C THR A 157 12.79 8.97 -13.49
N SER A 158 13.25 10.04 -14.16
CA SER A 158 14.15 9.96 -15.32
C SER A 158 15.59 9.65 -14.94
N ALA A 159 15.94 9.64 -13.66
CA ALA A 159 17.24 9.21 -13.20
C ALA A 159 17.45 7.72 -13.50
N GLU A 160 18.59 7.38 -14.09
CA GLU A 160 19.01 6.00 -14.29
C GLU A 160 19.69 5.51 -13.01
N LEU A 161 18.99 4.65 -12.27
CA LEU A 161 19.43 4.16 -10.98
C LEU A 161 19.75 2.66 -11.04
N GLU A 162 20.76 2.25 -10.31
CA GLU A 162 21.11 0.84 -10.16
C GLU A 162 19.99 0.12 -9.38
N PRO A 163 19.42 -0.98 -9.93
CA PRO A 163 18.30 -1.67 -9.30
C PRO A 163 18.75 -2.52 -8.12
N ASP A 164 17.83 -2.74 -7.20
CA ASP A 164 17.99 -3.73 -6.15
C ASP A 164 17.69 -5.16 -6.65
N VAL A 165 18.23 -6.13 -5.93
CA VAL A 165 17.95 -7.54 -6.20
C VAL A 165 16.53 -7.86 -5.75
N PRO A 166 15.69 -8.48 -6.59
CA PRO A 166 14.35 -8.88 -6.21
C PRO A 166 14.32 -9.75 -4.95
N PHE A 167 13.29 -9.57 -4.14
CA PHE A 167 13.13 -10.36 -2.94
C PHE A 167 13.02 -11.85 -3.27
N SER A 168 13.77 -12.66 -2.55
CA SER A 168 13.73 -14.12 -2.64
C SER A 168 13.42 -14.74 -1.28
N GLY A 169 12.66 -15.82 -1.27
CA GLY A 169 12.29 -16.58 -0.08
C GLY A 169 10.79 -16.53 0.24
N ASP A 170 10.36 -17.44 1.09
CA ASP A 170 8.98 -17.52 1.61
C ASP A 170 8.98 -17.22 3.12
N LEU A 171 8.37 -16.08 3.50
CA LEU A 171 8.20 -15.67 4.89
C LEU A 171 6.93 -16.25 5.53
N CYS A 172 6.03 -16.83 4.74
CA CYS A 172 4.77 -17.39 5.22
C CYS A 172 4.86 -18.88 5.58
N GLY A 173 5.65 -19.67 4.85
CA GLY A 173 5.72 -21.14 5.01
C GLY A 173 4.33 -21.75 5.19
N GLU A 174 4.17 -22.66 6.14
CA GLU A 174 2.89 -23.32 6.46
C GLU A 174 1.95 -22.45 7.34
N CYS A 175 2.37 -21.25 7.75
CA CYS A 175 1.58 -20.38 8.63
C CYS A 175 0.25 -19.96 8.00
N LYS A 176 -0.85 -20.06 8.77
CA LYS A 176 -2.22 -19.64 8.38
C LYS A 176 -2.84 -18.66 9.38
N ARG A 177 -2.05 -18.04 10.28
CA ARG A 177 -2.57 -17.19 11.36
C ARG A 177 -3.42 -16.03 10.87
N CYS A 178 -2.99 -15.35 9.80
CA CYS A 178 -3.74 -14.23 9.20
C CYS A 178 -5.08 -14.67 8.60
N ILE A 179 -5.13 -15.86 7.98
CA ILE A 179 -6.36 -16.42 7.40
C ILE A 179 -7.35 -16.75 8.53
N ASN A 180 -6.88 -17.42 9.58
CA ASN A 180 -7.69 -17.81 10.73
C ASN A 180 -8.19 -16.60 11.55
N ALA A 181 -7.43 -15.49 11.55
CA ALA A 181 -7.79 -14.27 12.25
C ALA A 181 -8.82 -13.39 11.50
N CYS A 182 -9.12 -13.70 10.23
CA CYS A 182 -10.08 -12.93 9.45
C CYS A 182 -11.52 -13.27 9.85
N PRO A 183 -12.26 -12.36 10.51
CA PRO A 183 -13.58 -12.67 11.05
C PRO A 183 -14.63 -12.93 9.94
N THR A 184 -14.43 -12.34 8.78
CA THR A 184 -15.33 -12.47 7.62
C THR A 184 -14.90 -13.56 6.64
N ARG A 185 -13.82 -14.28 6.94
CA ARG A 185 -13.24 -15.30 6.04
C ARG A 185 -12.97 -14.79 4.63
N ALA A 186 -12.51 -13.54 4.52
CA ALA A 186 -12.18 -12.91 3.24
C ALA A 186 -10.91 -13.48 2.60
N LEU A 187 -10.04 -14.15 3.38
CA LEU A 187 -8.70 -14.55 2.94
C LEU A 187 -8.61 -16.04 2.60
N ASN A 188 -7.98 -16.31 1.46
CA ASN A 188 -7.38 -17.58 1.08
C ASN A 188 -5.87 -17.34 0.86
N PRO A 189 -5.02 -18.37 0.83
CA PRO A 189 -3.59 -18.17 0.61
C PRO A 189 -3.31 -17.31 -0.63
N HIS A 190 -2.71 -16.12 -0.42
CA HIS A 190 -2.36 -15.14 -1.46
C HIS A 190 -3.54 -14.55 -2.26
N LYS A 191 -4.78 -14.73 -1.78
CA LYS A 191 -6.00 -14.22 -2.43
C LYS A 191 -6.94 -13.61 -1.40
N ILE A 192 -7.67 -12.59 -1.82
CA ILE A 192 -8.72 -11.95 -1.04
C ILE A 192 -10.03 -11.94 -1.84
N THR A 193 -11.13 -12.30 -1.18
CA THR A 193 -12.49 -12.00 -1.66
C THR A 193 -12.83 -10.62 -1.14
N ILE A 194 -12.61 -9.59 -1.95
CA ILE A 194 -12.65 -8.19 -1.51
C ILE A 194 -14.01 -7.81 -0.90
N LYS A 195 -15.11 -8.30 -1.46
CA LYS A 195 -16.49 -8.09 -0.96
C LYS A 195 -16.74 -8.58 0.46
N ARG A 196 -15.88 -9.46 0.97
CA ARG A 196 -15.93 -9.95 2.36
C ARG A 196 -14.97 -9.20 3.28
N CYS A 197 -14.13 -8.29 2.77
CA CYS A 197 -13.19 -7.52 3.59
C CYS A 197 -13.92 -6.39 4.31
N MET A 198 -13.76 -6.29 5.63
CA MET A 198 -14.37 -5.23 6.44
C MET A 198 -13.91 -3.83 6.01
N VAL A 199 -12.65 -3.69 5.57
CA VAL A 199 -12.13 -2.41 5.06
C VAL A 199 -12.91 -1.99 3.82
N TYR A 200 -13.07 -2.89 2.85
CA TYR A 200 -13.87 -2.62 1.65
C TYR A 200 -15.34 -2.29 1.96
N ALA A 201 -15.93 -3.00 2.92
CA ALA A 201 -17.31 -2.76 3.34
C ALA A 201 -17.50 -1.34 3.93
N LEU A 202 -16.49 -0.83 4.64
CA LEU A 202 -16.49 0.53 5.20
C LEU A 202 -16.20 1.61 4.15
N GLU A 203 -15.26 1.34 3.25
CA GLU A 203 -14.90 2.25 2.17
C GLU A 203 -15.93 2.29 1.04
N SER A 204 -16.86 1.35 1.02
CA SER A 204 -17.92 1.23 0.01
C SER A 204 -19.30 1.00 0.65
N PRO A 205 -19.82 2.00 1.43
CA PRO A 205 -21.03 1.84 2.23
C PRO A 205 -22.29 1.50 1.41
N GLU A 206 -22.39 2.01 0.18
CA GLU A 206 -23.55 1.77 -0.70
C GLU A 206 -23.31 0.64 -1.73
N SER A 207 -22.16 -0.04 -1.70
CA SER A 207 -21.89 -1.14 -2.62
C SER A 207 -22.87 -2.29 -2.39
N LYS A 208 -23.58 -2.68 -3.44
CA LYS A 208 -24.51 -3.84 -3.42
C LYS A 208 -23.79 -5.18 -3.37
N ASP A 209 -22.47 -5.17 -3.58
CA ASP A 209 -21.63 -6.37 -3.63
C ASP A 209 -21.24 -6.90 -2.24
N VAL A 210 -21.51 -6.12 -1.18
CA VAL A 210 -21.21 -6.51 0.20
C VAL A 210 -22.46 -7.06 0.87
N ASP A 211 -22.39 -8.34 1.26
CA ASP A 211 -23.50 -9.00 1.95
C ASP A 211 -23.89 -8.29 3.26
N GLY A 212 -25.16 -8.30 3.61
CA GLY A 212 -25.69 -7.70 4.84
C GLY A 212 -25.03 -8.26 6.10
N GLU A 213 -24.75 -9.58 6.15
CA GLU A 213 -24.04 -10.24 7.23
C GLU A 213 -22.63 -9.63 7.45
N ILE A 214 -21.90 -9.34 6.35
CA ILE A 214 -20.58 -8.73 6.42
C ILE A 214 -20.67 -7.30 6.95
N ARG A 215 -21.69 -6.52 6.55
CA ARG A 215 -21.90 -5.16 7.07
C ARG A 215 -22.22 -5.18 8.55
N GLU A 216 -23.12 -6.05 8.98
CA GLU A 216 -23.50 -6.20 10.38
C GLU A 216 -22.31 -6.59 11.27
N LEU A 217 -21.53 -7.55 10.81
CA LEU A 217 -20.31 -7.98 11.52
C LEU A 217 -19.25 -6.86 11.53
N THR A 218 -19.14 -6.10 10.44
CA THR A 218 -18.22 -4.97 10.36
C THR A 218 -18.58 -3.91 11.40
N GLU A 219 -19.85 -3.49 11.48
CA GLU A 219 -20.28 -2.49 12.47
C GLU A 219 -20.10 -2.95 13.93
N LYS A 220 -20.22 -4.25 14.18
CA LYS A 220 -19.97 -4.83 15.53
C LYS A 220 -18.49 -4.83 15.92
N LEU A 221 -17.58 -4.92 14.95
CA LEU A 221 -16.15 -5.15 15.21
C LEU A 221 -15.26 -3.94 14.97
N ILE A 222 -15.77 -2.92 14.27
CA ILE A 222 -14.99 -1.74 13.91
C ILE A 222 -14.93 -0.74 15.08
N ILE A 223 -13.81 -0.04 15.17
CA ILE A 223 -13.63 1.06 16.12
C ILE A 223 -13.90 2.37 15.38
N ARG A 224 -14.86 3.16 15.89
CA ARG A 224 -15.17 4.50 15.39
C ARG A 224 -14.76 5.55 16.41
N PRO A 225 -13.64 6.26 16.19
CA PRO A 225 -13.26 7.39 17.05
C PRO A 225 -14.28 8.54 17.02
N THR A 226 -14.90 8.76 15.85
CA THR A 226 -16.00 9.73 15.66
C THR A 226 -17.04 9.15 14.71
N PRO A 227 -18.27 9.73 14.62
CA PRO A 227 -19.28 9.26 13.66
C PRO A 227 -18.83 9.24 12.19
N GLY A 228 -17.91 10.15 11.81
CA GLY A 228 -17.35 10.24 10.45
C GLY A 228 -16.00 9.55 10.26
N SER A 229 -15.55 8.75 11.24
CA SER A 229 -14.25 8.11 11.16
C SER A 229 -14.29 6.65 11.61
N PHE A 230 -13.29 5.88 11.18
CA PHE A 230 -13.06 4.52 11.67
C PHE A 230 -11.58 4.16 11.65
N ILE A 231 -11.21 3.18 12.43
CA ILE A 231 -9.87 2.57 12.38
C ILE A 231 -9.97 1.34 11.46
N GLU A 232 -9.13 1.30 10.44
CA GLU A 232 -9.05 0.17 9.49
C GLU A 232 -8.86 -1.16 10.22
N CYS A 233 -9.56 -2.20 9.76
CA CYS A 233 -9.36 -3.54 10.28
C CYS A 233 -7.96 -4.08 9.96
N THR A 234 -7.15 -4.29 10.98
CA THR A 234 -5.78 -4.80 10.86
C THR A 234 -5.60 -6.24 11.35
N ARG A 235 -6.67 -6.96 11.68
CA ARG A 235 -6.61 -8.30 12.33
C ARG A 235 -5.71 -9.29 11.61
N CYS A 236 -5.73 -9.32 10.27
CA CYS A 236 -4.85 -10.19 9.49
C CYS A 236 -3.39 -9.73 9.49
N LEU A 237 -3.13 -8.44 9.65
CA LEU A 237 -1.78 -7.88 9.80
C LEU A 237 -1.26 -8.16 11.20
N ASP A 238 -2.10 -7.94 12.21
CA ASP A 238 -1.75 -8.16 13.61
C ASP A 238 -1.52 -9.65 13.95
N ALA A 239 -2.18 -10.56 13.26
CA ALA A 239 -1.95 -12.00 13.43
C ALA A 239 -0.63 -12.50 12.84
N CYS A 240 0.02 -11.71 11.95
CA CYS A 240 1.27 -12.12 11.33
C CYS A 240 2.42 -12.12 12.34
N PRO A 241 3.18 -13.21 12.49
CA PRO A 241 4.31 -13.27 13.41
C PRO A 241 5.59 -12.62 12.88
N VAL A 242 5.67 -12.39 11.53
CA VAL A 242 6.87 -11.83 10.89
C VAL A 242 7.03 -10.37 11.27
N GLY A 243 8.26 -9.93 11.51
CA GLY A 243 8.59 -8.55 11.88
C GLY A 243 8.23 -8.15 13.31
N ARG A 244 7.76 -9.09 14.13
CA ARG A 244 7.60 -8.85 15.58
C ARG A 244 8.97 -8.97 16.24
N LYS A 245 9.36 -7.93 17.00
CA LYS A 245 10.45 -8.11 17.96
C LYS A 245 10.03 -9.16 18.96
N PRO A 246 10.93 -10.10 19.38
CA PRO A 246 10.64 -10.97 20.52
C PRO A 246 10.21 -10.09 21.69
N ALA A 247 9.17 -10.52 22.43
CA ALA A 247 8.80 -9.85 23.67
C ALA A 247 10.06 -9.76 24.52
N GLN A 248 10.44 -8.57 24.93
CA GLN A 248 11.49 -8.41 25.94
C GLN A 248 10.93 -9.04 27.21
N THR A 249 11.42 -10.23 27.56
CA THR A 249 11.16 -10.91 28.84
C THR A 249 11.88 -10.18 29.96
#